data_734a507844579ff913e5629afd70389b
#
_entry.id   734a507844579ff913e5629afd70389b
#
_cell.length_a   1.000
_cell.length_b   1.000
_cell.length_c   1.000
_cell.angle_alpha   90.00
_cell.angle_beta   90.00
_cell.angle_gamma   90.00
#
_symmetry.space_group_name_H-M   'P 1'
#
loop_
_entity.id
_entity.type
_entity.pdbx_description
1 polymer ?
#
loop_
_entity_poly.entity_id
_entity_poly.type
_entity_poly.pdbx_seq_one_letter_code
_entity_poly.pdbx_strand_id
1 'polypeptide(L)' 'MAPIRLGIVGCGAISQVQHLPNLAELQQEFEVAIVCDRSPALAAAVARQFHVPQYVDDYRRLLASDVEAVLL' A
#
# COMPACT_ATOMS: atom_id res chain seq x y z
N MET A 1 -0.34 7.50 19.82
CA MET A 1 -0.86 8.14 18.60
C MET A 1 -1.04 7.08 17.52
N ALA A 2 -2.15 7.10 16.81
CA ALA A 2 -2.39 6.11 15.78
C ALA A 2 -1.46 6.34 14.57
N PRO A 3 -0.98 5.28 13.91
CA PRO A 3 -0.17 5.46 12.70
C PRO A 3 -0.95 6.12 11.57
N ILE A 4 -0.23 6.81 10.71
CA ILE A 4 -0.80 7.42 9.51
C ILE A 4 -1.16 6.30 8.53
N ARG A 5 -2.41 6.30 8.06
CA ARG A 5 -2.89 5.28 7.10
C ARG A 5 -2.49 5.68 5.70
N LEU A 6 -1.70 4.83 5.05
CA LEU A 6 -1.16 5.09 3.73
C LEU A 6 -1.80 4.20 2.66
N GLY A 7 -1.96 4.77 1.47
CA GLY A 7 -2.22 4.01 0.26
C GLY A 7 -1.00 4.07 -0.65
N ILE A 8 -0.66 2.96 -1.28
CA ILE A 8 0.46 2.90 -2.22
C ILE A 8 -0.07 2.61 -3.62
N VAL A 9 0.28 3.47 -4.56
CA VAL A 9 -0.06 3.28 -5.97
C VAL A 9 1.19 2.82 -6.72
N GLY A 10 1.09 1.66 -7.35
CA GLY A 10 2.19 1.03 -8.05
C GLY A 10 2.87 -0.03 -7.18
N CYS A 11 2.72 -1.28 -7.56
CA CYS A 11 3.30 -2.42 -6.84
C CYS A 11 4.52 -2.97 -7.57
N GLY A 12 5.22 -2.12 -8.33
CA GLY A 12 6.41 -2.50 -9.08
C GLY A 12 7.63 -2.73 -8.21
N ALA A 13 8.77 -2.92 -8.86
CA ALA A 13 10.01 -3.32 -8.19
C ALA A 13 10.43 -2.34 -7.09
N ILE A 14 10.28 -1.05 -7.32
CA ILE A 14 10.72 -0.05 -6.33
C ILE A 14 9.86 -0.13 -5.07
N SER A 15 8.53 -0.28 -5.22
CA SER A 15 7.65 -0.46 -4.07
C SER A 15 8.01 -1.70 -3.27
N GLN A 16 8.30 -2.82 -3.96
CA GLN A 16 8.63 -4.07 -3.31
C GLN A 16 10.00 -4.05 -2.65
N VAL A 17 10.98 -3.38 -3.26
CA VAL A 17 12.36 -3.41 -2.78
C VAL A 17 12.63 -2.31 -1.74
N GLN A 18 12.02 -1.14 -1.88
CA GLN A 18 12.31 -0.01 -1.01
C GLN A 18 11.14 0.43 -0.14
N HIS A 19 10.01 0.79 -0.78
CA HIS A 19 8.93 1.46 -0.04
C HIS A 19 8.27 0.57 1.00
N LEU A 20 7.83 -0.62 0.59
CA LEU A 20 7.10 -1.49 1.50
C LEU A 20 7.95 -2.03 2.63
N PRO A 21 9.20 -2.49 2.38
CA PRO A 21 10.04 -2.91 3.50
C PRO A 21 10.37 -1.78 4.47
N ASN A 22 10.63 -0.58 3.96
CA ASN A 22 10.91 0.58 4.83
C ASN A 22 9.70 0.95 5.68
N LEU A 23 8.51 0.94 5.08
CA LEU A 23 7.29 1.24 5.82
C LEU A 23 6.95 0.16 6.83
N ALA A 24 7.30 -1.10 6.54
CA ALA A 24 7.11 -2.17 7.50
C ALA A 24 7.95 -1.98 8.76
N GLU A 25 9.15 -1.38 8.63
CA GLU A 25 10.00 -1.05 9.78
C GLU A 25 9.46 0.15 10.57
N LEU A 26 8.64 0.99 9.94
CA LEU A 26 8.08 2.20 10.54
C LEU A 26 6.61 2.00 10.91
N GLN A 27 6.19 0.78 11.22
CA GLN A 27 4.77 0.47 11.44
C GLN A 27 4.15 1.17 12.65
N GLN A 28 4.95 1.73 13.53
CA GLN A 28 4.42 2.55 14.62
C GLN A 28 4.01 3.95 14.15
N GLU A 29 4.57 4.41 13.04
CA GLU A 29 4.33 5.74 12.48
C GLU A 29 3.44 5.69 11.24
N PHE A 30 3.54 4.60 10.47
CA PHE A 30 2.79 4.44 9.22
C PHE A 30 2.18 3.05 9.13
N GLU A 31 0.96 3.00 8.64
CA GLU A 31 0.27 1.75 8.36
C GLU A 31 -0.09 1.73 6.87
N VAL A 32 0.40 0.74 6.13
CA VAL A 32 -0.01 0.56 4.74
C VAL A 32 -1.36 -0.13 4.74
N ALA A 33 -2.40 0.62 4.47
CA ALA A 33 -3.78 0.14 4.54
C ALA A 33 -4.25 -0.48 3.23
N ILE A 34 -3.71 -0.02 2.10
CA ILE A 34 -4.17 -0.45 0.79
C ILE A 34 -3.07 -0.26 -0.25
N VAL A 35 -2.96 -1.21 -1.17
CA VAL A 35 -2.07 -1.10 -2.33
C VAL A 35 -2.90 -1.14 -3.60
N CYS A 36 -2.41 -0.48 -4.64
CA CYS A 36 -3.08 -0.38 -5.92
C CYS A 36 -2.11 -0.65 -7.05
N ASP A 37 -2.52 -1.44 -8.02
CA ASP A 37 -1.79 -1.63 -9.27
C ASP A 37 -2.78 -2.01 -10.36
N ARG A 38 -2.46 -1.63 -11.58
CA ARG A 38 -3.28 -2.00 -12.74
C ARG A 38 -3.40 -3.50 -12.91
N SER A 39 -2.38 -4.24 -12.46
CA SER A 39 -2.42 -5.69 -12.44
C SER A 39 -3.03 -6.16 -11.11
N PRO A 40 -4.27 -6.64 -11.11
CA PRO A 40 -4.87 -7.12 -9.86
C PRO A 40 -4.11 -8.30 -9.27
N ALA A 41 -3.52 -9.15 -10.11
CA ALA A 41 -2.70 -10.27 -9.64
C ALA A 41 -1.47 -9.78 -8.87
N LEU A 42 -0.79 -8.75 -9.39
CA LEU A 42 0.37 -8.17 -8.72
C LEU A 42 -0.03 -7.48 -7.41
N ALA A 43 -1.11 -6.71 -7.43
CA ALA A 43 -1.60 -6.03 -6.23
C ALA A 43 -1.95 -7.05 -5.15
N ALA A 44 -2.63 -8.13 -5.51
CA ALA A 44 -2.99 -9.18 -4.55
C ALA A 44 -1.75 -9.87 -3.97
N ALA A 45 -0.76 -10.17 -4.82
CA ALA A 45 0.46 -10.84 -4.39
C ALA A 45 1.27 -9.96 -3.42
N VAL A 46 1.38 -8.68 -3.73
CA VAL A 46 2.10 -7.71 -2.87
C VAL A 46 1.37 -7.51 -1.55
N ALA A 47 0.04 -7.39 -1.60
CA ALA A 47 -0.75 -7.27 -0.38
C ALA A 47 -0.54 -8.46 0.54
N ARG A 48 -0.50 -9.67 -0.02
CA ARG A 48 -0.26 -10.89 0.75
C ARG A 48 1.14 -10.92 1.33
N GLN A 49 2.13 -10.57 0.53
CA GLN A 49 3.54 -10.61 0.94
C GLN A 49 3.83 -9.66 2.10
N PHE A 50 3.26 -8.47 2.07
CA PHE A 50 3.51 -7.43 3.05
C PHE A 50 2.39 -7.25 4.07
N HIS A 51 1.43 -8.19 4.10
CA HIS A 51 0.32 -8.19 5.05
C HIS A 51 -0.53 -6.92 5.00
N VAL A 52 -0.77 -6.43 3.78
CA VAL A 52 -1.65 -5.28 3.56
C VAL A 52 -3.09 -5.78 3.47
N PRO A 53 -4.03 -5.21 4.25
CA PRO A 53 -5.39 -5.75 4.33
C PRO A 53 -6.23 -5.59 3.07
N GLN A 54 -5.91 -4.62 2.22
CA GLN A 54 -6.70 -4.36 1.02
C GLN A 54 -5.84 -4.13 -0.20
N TYR A 55 -6.36 -4.51 -1.36
CA TYR A 55 -5.74 -4.19 -2.64
C TYR A 55 -6.83 -3.84 -3.66
N VAL A 56 -6.50 -2.95 -4.58
CA VAL A 56 -7.41 -2.53 -5.64
C VAL A 56 -6.64 -2.43 -6.96
N ASP A 57 -7.36 -2.47 -8.06
CA ASP A 57 -6.79 -2.32 -9.40
C ASP A 57 -7.08 -0.95 -10.02
N ASP A 58 -7.75 -0.08 -9.29
CA ASP A 58 -8.14 1.26 -9.75
C ASP A 58 -7.78 2.26 -8.64
N TYR A 59 -6.90 3.21 -8.95
CA TYR A 59 -6.47 4.21 -7.97
C TYR A 59 -7.63 5.06 -7.43
N ARG A 60 -8.72 5.18 -8.16
CA ARG A 60 -9.89 5.93 -7.69
C ARG A 60 -10.53 5.27 -6.47
N ARG A 61 -10.49 3.95 -6.40
CA ARG A 61 -10.96 3.22 -5.22
C ARG A 61 -10.06 3.47 -4.02
N LEU A 62 -8.75 3.55 -4.27
CA LEU A 62 -7.80 3.88 -3.22
C LEU A 62 -8.07 5.30 -2.69
N LEU A 63 -8.28 6.26 -3.58
CA LEU A 63 -8.55 7.65 -3.18
C LEU A 63 -9.88 7.79 -2.45
N ALA A 64 -10.85 6.93 -2.73
CA ALA A 64 -12.15 6.93 -2.05
C ALA A 64 -12.09 6.23 -0.69
N SER A 65 -10.99 5.58 -0.34
CA SER A 65 -10.82 4.92 0.94
C SER A 65 -10.48 5.92 2.04
N ASP A 66 -10.28 5.42 3.26
CA ASP A 66 -9.99 6.28 4.42
C ASP A 66 -8.50 6.52 4.65
N VAL A 67 -7.68 6.34 3.61
CA VAL A 67 -6.24 6.64 3.74
C VAL A 67 -6.01 8.13 3.91
N GLU A 68 -5.00 8.47 4.67
CA GLU A 68 -4.66 9.85 4.99
C GLU A 68 -3.61 10.43 4.05
N ALA A 69 -2.81 9.56 3.40
CA ALA A 69 -1.79 9.96 2.44
C ALA A 69 -1.59 8.87 1.41
N VAL A 70 -1.05 9.24 0.26
CA VAL A 70 -0.81 8.33 -0.85
C VAL A 70 0.64 8.47 -1.30
N LEU A 71 1.31 7.34 -1.44
CA LEU A 71 2.67 7.27 -1.99
C LEU A 71 2.61 6.73 -3.42
N LEU A 72 3.20 7.45 -4.33
CA LEU A 72 3.25 7.08 -5.76
C LEU A 72 4.59 6.48 -6.12
#